data_8d0d859490e27ba74d5e4dc440c6f465
#
_entry.id   8d0d859490e27ba74d5e4dc440c6f465
#
_cell.length_a   1.000
_cell.length_b   1.000
_cell.length_c   1.000
_cell.angle_alpha   90.00
_cell.angle_beta   90.00
_cell.angle_gamma   90.00
#
_symmetry.space_group_name_H-M   'P 1'
#
loop_
_entity.id
_entity.type
_entity.pdbx_description
1 polymer ?
#
loop_
_entity_poly.entity_id
_entity_poly.type
_entity_poly.pdbx_seq_one_letter_code
_entity_poly.pdbx_strand_id
1 'polypeptide(L)'
;MEFTVGQIAEVLHGTVEGDAAQPINRLAKIEEAQAGALSFLANLKYEAHLYTTGASAVIVSRTLELRHPVSTALIRVDDPYSSFTTLLEFYQQATRTGRRGVEEPSFLGANSSIGGNHYRGAFSYVGENCEIGDDVVIFPHVFIGDRCKIGSGTILYAGAKIYAETVIGERCTIHAGAVVGSDGFGFAPQPDGSYRTIPQIGNVVLQDNVSIGANATIDCATMGSTIIREGAKIDNLVQIAHNVEIGRHTVVASQSGISGSTKVGDFCVLAGQVGLAGHLTLANRTTVTAQSGVGKSIKEEGVFLQGAPAFNLRDSLRAQAVFRHLPELERRITDLERRTNPTEKP
;
A
#
# COMPACT_ATOMS: atom_id res chain seq x y z
N MET A 1 0.87 -28.89 -6.00
CA MET A 1 1.03 -29.39 -4.62
C MET A 1 -0.33 -29.76 -4.10
N GLU A 2 -0.44 -30.82 -3.39
CA GLU A 2 -1.68 -31.30 -2.82
C GLU A 2 -1.49 -31.44 -1.30
N PHE A 3 -2.38 -30.84 -0.55
CA PHE A 3 -2.37 -30.89 0.92
C PHE A 3 -3.68 -31.52 1.40
N THR A 4 -3.69 -32.11 2.59
CA THR A 4 -4.94 -32.50 3.23
C THR A 4 -5.53 -31.37 4.06
N VAL A 5 -6.83 -31.42 4.31
CA VAL A 5 -7.53 -30.50 5.23
C VAL A 5 -6.84 -30.46 6.59
N GLY A 6 -6.41 -31.62 7.11
CA GLY A 6 -5.70 -31.73 8.38
C GLY A 6 -4.35 -31.01 8.38
N GLN A 7 -3.55 -31.17 7.33
CA GLN A 7 -2.26 -30.46 7.20
C GLN A 7 -2.44 -28.95 7.16
N ILE A 8 -3.45 -28.48 6.47
CA ILE A 8 -3.76 -27.03 6.42
C ILE A 8 -4.22 -26.53 7.79
N ALA A 9 -5.08 -27.29 8.46
CA ALA A 9 -5.54 -26.93 9.80
C ALA A 9 -4.37 -26.85 10.81
N GLU A 10 -3.38 -27.74 10.71
CA GLU A 10 -2.17 -27.71 11.54
C GLU A 10 -1.36 -26.43 11.31
N VAL A 11 -1.12 -26.05 10.05
CA VAL A 11 -0.43 -24.80 9.69
C VAL A 11 -1.16 -23.56 10.23
N LEU A 12 -2.50 -23.61 10.26
CA LEU A 12 -3.34 -22.48 10.70
C LEU A 12 -3.67 -22.54 12.21
N HIS A 13 -3.13 -23.51 12.95
CA HIS A 13 -3.48 -23.77 14.35
C HIS A 13 -4.99 -23.90 14.58
N GLY A 14 -5.68 -24.47 13.57
CA GLY A 14 -7.12 -24.67 13.54
C GLY A 14 -7.55 -26.07 13.98
N THR A 15 -8.84 -26.24 14.19
CA THR A 15 -9.48 -27.57 14.46
C THR A 15 -10.35 -27.95 13.27
N VAL A 16 -10.32 -29.23 12.89
CA VAL A 16 -11.12 -29.77 11.78
C VAL A 16 -12.46 -30.33 12.28
N GLU A 17 -13.55 -29.92 11.65
CA GLU A 17 -14.86 -30.60 11.71
C GLU A 17 -15.12 -31.21 10.34
N GLY A 18 -15.24 -32.54 10.27
CA GLY A 18 -15.40 -33.28 9.02
C GLY A 18 -14.18 -34.13 8.67
N ASP A 19 -14.01 -34.44 7.39
CA ASP A 19 -12.94 -35.31 6.91
C ASP A 19 -11.60 -34.57 6.77
N ALA A 20 -10.69 -34.84 7.71
CA ALA A 20 -9.33 -34.26 7.70
C ALA A 20 -8.41 -34.81 6.59
N ALA A 21 -8.75 -35.98 6.01
CA ALA A 21 -7.96 -36.60 4.94
C ALA A 21 -8.27 -36.05 3.54
N GLN A 22 -9.33 -35.24 3.41
CA GLN A 22 -9.80 -34.73 2.14
C GLN A 22 -8.72 -33.90 1.44
N PRO A 23 -8.43 -34.15 0.14
CA PRO A 23 -7.38 -33.46 -0.59
C PRO A 23 -7.80 -32.03 -0.98
N ILE A 24 -6.85 -31.11 -0.86
CA ILE A 24 -6.93 -29.69 -1.28
C ILE A 24 -5.82 -29.42 -2.28
N ASN A 25 -6.14 -28.97 -3.48
CA ASN A 25 -5.18 -28.64 -4.51
C ASN A 25 -5.34 -27.22 -5.11
N ARG A 26 -6.36 -26.48 -4.67
CA ARG A 26 -6.62 -25.11 -5.15
C ARG A 26 -7.35 -24.28 -4.09
N LEU A 27 -7.23 -22.96 -4.26
CA LEU A 27 -8.01 -21.99 -3.52
C LEU A 27 -9.11 -21.42 -4.43
N ALA A 28 -10.30 -21.19 -3.89
CA ALA A 28 -11.41 -20.60 -4.65
C ALA A 28 -12.31 -19.75 -3.75
N LYS A 29 -13.05 -18.82 -4.34
CA LYS A 29 -14.11 -18.09 -3.66
C LYS A 29 -15.21 -19.05 -3.24
N ILE A 30 -15.87 -18.77 -2.12
CA ILE A 30 -16.86 -19.67 -1.54
C ILE A 30 -18.05 -19.94 -2.49
N GLU A 31 -18.40 -18.98 -3.32
CA GLU A 31 -19.49 -19.08 -4.31
C GLU A 31 -19.14 -19.96 -5.51
N GLU A 32 -17.85 -20.07 -5.85
CA GLU A 32 -17.36 -20.69 -7.08
C GLU A 32 -16.63 -22.02 -6.81
N ALA A 33 -16.44 -22.34 -5.52
CA ALA A 33 -15.61 -23.46 -5.10
C ALA A 33 -16.24 -24.81 -5.53
N GLN A 34 -15.37 -25.72 -5.94
CA GLN A 34 -15.68 -27.09 -6.34
C GLN A 34 -14.81 -28.08 -5.54
N ALA A 35 -15.04 -29.38 -5.70
CA ALA A 35 -14.23 -30.41 -5.05
C ALA A 35 -12.71 -30.18 -5.28
N GLY A 36 -11.92 -30.37 -4.23
CA GLY A 36 -10.50 -30.06 -4.18
C GLY A 36 -10.18 -28.60 -3.82
N ALA A 37 -11.18 -27.72 -3.69
CA ALA A 37 -10.96 -26.33 -3.33
C ALA A 37 -11.03 -26.10 -1.81
N LEU A 38 -10.16 -25.22 -1.31
CA LEU A 38 -10.29 -24.58 0.00
C LEU A 38 -10.84 -23.16 -0.19
N SER A 39 -11.80 -22.80 0.65
CA SER A 39 -12.34 -21.45 0.72
C SER A 39 -12.25 -20.89 2.14
N PHE A 40 -12.73 -19.65 2.35
CA PHE A 40 -12.82 -19.06 3.69
C PHE A 40 -14.07 -18.18 3.82
N LEU A 41 -14.56 -18.06 5.04
CA LEU A 41 -15.68 -17.20 5.43
C LEU A 41 -15.27 -16.27 6.57
N ALA A 42 -14.83 -15.05 6.23
CA ALA A 42 -14.52 -14.01 7.21
C ALA A 42 -15.68 -13.02 7.38
N ASN A 43 -16.49 -12.80 6.32
CA ASN A 43 -17.61 -11.87 6.37
C ASN A 43 -18.93 -12.63 6.31
N LEU A 44 -19.73 -12.50 7.36
CA LEU A 44 -21.02 -13.19 7.51
C LEU A 44 -22.06 -12.83 6.43
N LYS A 45 -21.87 -11.79 5.66
CA LYS A 45 -22.71 -11.52 4.47
C LYS A 45 -22.68 -12.64 3.45
N TYR A 46 -21.61 -13.43 3.41
CA TYR A 46 -21.44 -14.58 2.53
C TYR A 46 -21.80 -15.92 3.18
N GLU A 47 -22.34 -15.91 4.43
CA GLU A 47 -22.68 -17.13 5.15
C GLU A 47 -23.62 -18.06 4.36
N ALA A 48 -24.56 -17.51 3.61
CA ALA A 48 -25.48 -18.31 2.80
C ALA A 48 -24.76 -19.26 1.83
N HIS A 49 -23.61 -18.86 1.31
CA HIS A 49 -22.81 -19.66 0.39
C HIS A 49 -22.11 -20.84 1.09
N LEU A 50 -21.90 -20.78 2.42
CA LEU A 50 -21.34 -21.90 3.17
C LEU A 50 -22.19 -23.16 3.06
N TYR A 51 -23.50 -23.01 2.98
CA TYR A 51 -24.45 -24.13 2.93
C TYR A 51 -24.64 -24.70 1.53
N THR A 52 -24.12 -24.04 0.49
CA THR A 52 -24.29 -24.42 -0.92
C THR A 52 -22.97 -24.63 -1.65
N THR A 53 -21.84 -24.31 -1.00
CA THR A 53 -20.51 -24.40 -1.63
C THR A 53 -20.15 -25.85 -1.99
N GLY A 54 -19.49 -26.03 -3.12
CA GLY A 54 -18.84 -27.29 -3.51
C GLY A 54 -17.41 -27.45 -3.00
N ALA A 55 -16.93 -26.52 -2.15
CA ALA A 55 -15.60 -26.59 -1.56
C ALA A 55 -15.38 -27.89 -0.76
N SER A 56 -14.18 -28.45 -0.85
CA SER A 56 -13.79 -29.57 0.04
C SER A 56 -13.63 -29.12 1.50
N ALA A 57 -13.15 -27.89 1.72
CA ALA A 57 -13.08 -27.31 3.05
C ALA A 57 -13.30 -25.80 3.04
N VAL A 58 -13.77 -25.26 4.18
CA VAL A 58 -13.92 -23.82 4.39
C VAL A 58 -13.30 -23.42 5.73
N ILE A 59 -12.47 -22.39 5.73
CA ILE A 59 -11.92 -21.78 6.94
C ILE A 59 -13.00 -20.88 7.54
N VAL A 60 -13.37 -21.09 8.79
CA VAL A 60 -14.42 -20.36 9.50
C VAL A 60 -13.96 -19.95 10.90
N SER A 61 -14.62 -18.94 11.49
CA SER A 61 -14.38 -18.59 12.90
C SER A 61 -14.77 -19.73 13.86
N ARG A 62 -14.01 -19.90 14.95
CA ARG A 62 -14.38 -20.81 16.05
C ARG A 62 -15.74 -20.50 16.64
N THR A 63 -16.13 -19.23 16.64
CA THR A 63 -17.39 -18.75 17.21
C THR A 63 -18.57 -18.81 16.24
N LEU A 64 -18.34 -19.28 14.98
CA LEU A 64 -19.44 -19.39 14.03
C LEU A 64 -20.42 -20.50 14.44
N GLU A 65 -21.66 -20.12 14.73
CA GLU A 65 -22.78 -21.03 14.94
C GLU A 65 -23.44 -21.35 13.59
N LEU A 66 -23.51 -22.63 13.25
CA LEU A 66 -24.11 -23.07 12.00
C LEU A 66 -25.65 -23.06 12.12
N ARG A 67 -26.32 -22.42 11.18
CA ARG A 67 -27.80 -22.42 11.10
C ARG A 67 -28.36 -23.68 10.45
N HIS A 68 -27.55 -24.32 9.60
CA HIS A 68 -27.90 -25.51 8.86
C HIS A 68 -26.70 -26.47 8.83
N PRO A 69 -26.92 -27.81 8.66
CA PRO A 69 -25.81 -28.72 8.38
C PRO A 69 -25.04 -28.34 7.13
N VAL A 70 -23.73 -28.55 7.16
CA VAL A 70 -22.83 -28.35 6.01
C VAL A 70 -22.26 -29.68 5.55
N SER A 71 -22.04 -29.82 4.24
CA SER A 71 -21.44 -31.04 3.66
C SER A 71 -19.92 -30.90 3.50
N THR A 72 -19.39 -29.69 3.58
CA THR A 72 -17.96 -29.37 3.46
C THR A 72 -17.25 -29.53 4.79
N ALA A 73 -15.98 -29.90 4.81
CA ALA A 73 -15.18 -29.87 6.02
C ALA A 73 -14.95 -28.42 6.48
N LEU A 74 -14.93 -28.18 7.77
CA LEU A 74 -14.66 -26.87 8.34
C LEU A 74 -13.29 -26.87 9.03
N ILE A 75 -12.50 -25.82 8.81
CA ILE A 75 -11.29 -25.52 9.58
C ILE A 75 -11.63 -24.32 10.47
N ARG A 76 -11.81 -24.57 11.76
CA ARG A 76 -12.14 -23.53 12.74
C ARG A 76 -10.88 -22.86 13.26
N VAL A 77 -10.82 -21.55 13.11
CA VAL A 77 -9.70 -20.68 13.53
C VAL A 77 -10.20 -19.48 14.30
N ASP A 78 -9.33 -18.79 15.01
CA ASP A 78 -9.69 -17.60 15.78
C ASP A 78 -10.05 -16.42 14.87
N ASP A 79 -9.25 -16.16 13.82
CA ASP A 79 -9.52 -15.16 12.79
C ASP A 79 -9.36 -15.75 11.39
N PRO A 80 -10.47 -16.00 10.67
CA PRO A 80 -10.43 -16.54 9.31
C PRO A 80 -9.68 -15.67 8.29
N TYR A 81 -9.70 -14.35 8.45
CA TYR A 81 -9.05 -13.45 7.51
C TYR A 81 -7.52 -13.51 7.63
N SER A 82 -7.01 -13.40 8.86
CA SER A 82 -5.58 -13.54 9.12
C SER A 82 -5.07 -14.94 8.79
N SER A 83 -5.84 -15.98 9.12
CA SER A 83 -5.50 -17.37 8.78
C SER A 83 -5.41 -17.59 7.27
N PHE A 84 -6.35 -17.02 6.50
CA PHE A 84 -6.30 -17.10 5.05
C PHE A 84 -5.08 -16.35 4.49
N THR A 85 -4.71 -15.21 5.05
CA THR A 85 -3.49 -14.48 4.68
C THR A 85 -2.24 -15.34 4.93
N THR A 86 -2.13 -15.97 6.10
CA THR A 86 -1.03 -16.91 6.43
C THR A 86 -0.96 -18.06 5.43
N LEU A 87 -2.11 -18.61 5.03
CA LEU A 87 -2.18 -19.66 4.03
C LEU A 87 -1.70 -19.19 2.65
N LEU A 88 -2.08 -18.00 2.22
CA LEU A 88 -1.61 -17.41 0.96
C LEU A 88 -0.09 -17.17 0.98
N GLU A 89 0.45 -16.72 2.09
CA GLU A 89 1.90 -16.56 2.28
C GLU A 89 2.62 -17.89 2.19
N PHE A 90 2.11 -18.91 2.88
CA PHE A 90 2.63 -20.28 2.81
C PHE A 90 2.59 -20.85 1.39
N TYR A 91 1.44 -20.70 0.71
CA TYR A 91 1.29 -21.13 -0.69
C TYR A 91 2.26 -20.39 -1.62
N GLN A 92 2.41 -19.09 -1.44
CA GLN A 92 3.33 -18.26 -2.21
C GLN A 92 4.79 -18.70 -1.97
N GLN A 93 5.18 -18.99 -0.73
CA GLN A 93 6.52 -19.50 -0.40
C GLN A 93 6.75 -20.89 -0.99
N ALA A 94 5.77 -21.78 -0.90
CA ALA A 94 5.84 -23.13 -1.42
C ALA A 94 5.85 -23.20 -2.96
N THR A 95 5.19 -22.24 -3.62
CA THR A 95 5.14 -22.16 -5.10
C THR A 95 6.20 -21.23 -5.69
N ARG A 96 6.81 -20.37 -4.88
CA ARG A 96 8.02 -19.65 -5.28
C ARG A 96 9.11 -20.71 -5.52
N THR A 97 9.27 -21.09 -6.78
CA THR A 97 10.57 -21.65 -7.21
C THR A 97 11.59 -20.57 -6.90
N GLY A 98 12.34 -20.72 -5.82
CA GLY A 98 13.34 -19.75 -5.39
C GLY A 98 14.28 -19.49 -6.57
N ARG A 99 14.04 -18.43 -7.31
CA ARG A 99 14.95 -18.02 -8.37
C ARG A 99 16.27 -17.68 -7.71
N ARG A 100 17.34 -18.29 -8.19
CA ARG A 100 18.69 -18.07 -7.69
C ARG A 100 19.64 -17.96 -8.87
N GLY A 101 20.79 -17.30 -8.63
CA GLY A 101 21.82 -17.14 -9.63
C GLY A 101 21.64 -15.92 -10.50
N VAL A 102 22.40 -15.87 -11.56
CA VAL A 102 22.51 -14.69 -12.44
C VAL A 102 22.14 -15.09 -13.86
N GLU A 103 21.22 -14.33 -14.44
CA GLU A 103 20.89 -14.42 -15.87
C GLU A 103 21.73 -13.40 -16.65
N GLU A 104 22.24 -13.80 -17.80
CA GLU A 104 23.02 -12.92 -18.68
C GLU A 104 22.22 -12.50 -19.92
N PRO A 105 22.49 -11.30 -20.49
CA PRO A 105 23.46 -10.32 -20.04
C PRO A 105 22.96 -9.51 -18.84
N SER A 106 23.84 -9.26 -17.85
CA SER A 106 23.57 -8.39 -16.71
C SER A 106 24.88 -7.71 -16.27
N PHE A 107 24.79 -6.57 -15.58
CA PHE A 107 25.97 -5.78 -15.19
C PHE A 107 26.07 -5.63 -13.68
N LEU A 108 27.29 -5.77 -13.16
CA LEU A 108 27.66 -5.48 -11.78
C LEU A 108 28.86 -4.53 -11.78
N GLY A 109 28.68 -3.34 -11.23
CA GLY A 109 29.69 -2.30 -11.14
C GLY A 109 30.85 -2.66 -10.23
N ALA A 110 31.97 -1.95 -10.42
CA ALA A 110 33.18 -2.14 -9.61
C ALA A 110 32.91 -1.89 -8.12
N ASN A 111 33.59 -2.65 -7.27
CA ASN A 111 33.50 -2.59 -5.80
C ASN A 111 32.10 -2.82 -5.23
N SER A 112 31.17 -3.37 -6.02
CA SER A 112 29.83 -3.74 -5.56
C SER A 112 29.80 -5.16 -5.06
N SER A 113 29.10 -5.41 -3.96
CA SER A 113 28.92 -6.72 -3.34
C SER A 113 27.47 -7.12 -3.30
N ILE A 114 27.19 -8.40 -3.53
CA ILE A 114 25.85 -9.00 -3.38
C ILE A 114 25.99 -10.23 -2.49
N GLY A 115 25.12 -10.32 -1.50
CA GLY A 115 25.08 -11.44 -0.55
C GLY A 115 24.67 -12.77 -1.17
N GLY A 116 24.61 -13.81 -0.34
CA GLY A 116 24.27 -15.16 -0.76
C GLY A 116 22.82 -15.32 -1.23
N ASN A 117 22.54 -16.43 -1.92
CA ASN A 117 21.19 -16.83 -2.37
C ASN A 117 20.44 -15.82 -3.24
N HIS A 118 21.10 -14.82 -3.79
CA HIS A 118 20.46 -13.80 -4.60
C HIS A 118 20.01 -14.34 -5.98
N TYR A 119 19.06 -13.62 -6.58
CA TYR A 119 18.72 -13.73 -8.00
C TYR A 119 18.93 -12.40 -8.70
N ARG A 120 19.59 -12.44 -9.87
CA ARG A 120 19.78 -11.28 -10.72
C ARG A 120 19.35 -11.62 -12.15
N GLY A 121 18.22 -11.03 -12.54
CA GLY A 121 17.59 -11.27 -13.85
C GLY A 121 18.33 -10.59 -15.00
N ALA A 122 18.11 -11.07 -16.21
CA ALA A 122 18.72 -10.55 -17.42
C ALA A 122 18.45 -9.03 -17.61
N PHE A 123 19.45 -8.33 -18.19
CA PHE A 123 19.43 -6.89 -18.41
C PHE A 123 19.29 -6.05 -17.14
N SER A 124 19.54 -6.62 -15.97
CA SER A 124 19.66 -5.84 -14.74
C SER A 124 21.00 -5.12 -14.70
N TYR A 125 21.01 -3.91 -14.15
CA TYR A 125 22.20 -3.08 -13.96
C TYR A 125 22.37 -2.75 -12.48
N VAL A 126 23.52 -3.03 -11.93
CA VAL A 126 23.95 -2.61 -10.59
C VAL A 126 25.17 -1.73 -10.76
N GLY A 127 25.09 -0.50 -10.28
CA GLY A 127 26.16 0.49 -10.33
C GLY A 127 27.37 0.14 -9.46
N GLU A 128 28.25 1.11 -9.28
CA GLU A 128 29.49 0.96 -8.52
C GLU A 128 29.29 1.18 -7.01
N ASN A 129 30.13 0.53 -6.19
CA ASN A 129 30.18 0.69 -4.74
C ASN A 129 28.83 0.40 -4.05
N CYS A 130 28.03 -0.53 -4.58
CA CYS A 130 26.76 -0.96 -3.99
C CYS A 130 26.96 -2.08 -2.96
N GLU A 131 26.15 -2.05 -1.92
CA GLU A 131 26.09 -3.09 -0.89
C GLU A 131 24.70 -3.75 -0.93
N ILE A 132 24.59 -5.01 -1.37
CA ILE A 132 23.31 -5.72 -1.48
C ILE A 132 23.38 -6.96 -0.58
N GLY A 133 22.36 -7.12 0.27
CA GLY A 133 22.28 -8.20 1.26
C GLY A 133 21.96 -9.58 0.68
N ASP A 134 21.76 -10.53 1.59
CA ASP A 134 21.40 -11.91 1.26
C ASP A 134 19.95 -12.03 0.80
N ASP A 135 19.65 -13.09 0.03
CA ASP A 135 18.30 -13.44 -0.42
C ASP A 135 17.58 -12.32 -1.22
N VAL A 136 18.33 -11.35 -1.76
CA VAL A 136 17.75 -10.27 -2.59
C VAL A 136 17.39 -10.82 -3.97
N VAL A 137 16.18 -10.43 -4.43
CA VAL A 137 15.67 -10.81 -5.74
C VAL A 137 15.59 -9.58 -6.64
N ILE A 138 16.42 -9.55 -7.67
CA ILE A 138 16.49 -8.47 -8.67
C ILE A 138 15.93 -9.02 -9.98
N PHE A 139 14.73 -8.59 -10.36
CA PHE A 139 14.10 -9.04 -11.61
C PHE A 139 14.75 -8.39 -12.86
N PRO A 140 14.46 -8.89 -14.07
CA PRO A 140 14.97 -8.31 -15.30
C PRO A 140 14.70 -6.81 -15.45
N HIS A 141 15.64 -6.10 -16.10
CA HIS A 141 15.55 -4.66 -16.39
C HIS A 141 15.49 -3.75 -15.15
N VAL A 142 15.84 -4.23 -13.96
CA VAL A 142 16.03 -3.37 -12.78
C VAL A 142 17.30 -2.57 -12.95
N PHE A 143 17.23 -1.27 -12.66
CA PHE A 143 18.38 -0.36 -12.59
C PHE A 143 18.64 0.02 -11.13
N ILE A 144 19.88 -0.16 -10.68
CA ILE A 144 20.38 0.27 -9.37
C ILE A 144 21.58 1.18 -9.63
N GLY A 145 21.49 2.44 -9.23
CA GLY A 145 22.56 3.43 -9.36
C GLY A 145 23.68 3.19 -8.38
N ASP A 146 24.70 4.04 -8.44
CA ASP A 146 25.91 3.90 -7.63
C ASP A 146 25.65 4.12 -6.14
N ARG A 147 26.48 3.51 -5.28
CA ARG A 147 26.48 3.69 -3.82
C ARG A 147 25.15 3.36 -3.13
N CYS A 148 24.31 2.53 -3.75
CA CYS A 148 23.08 2.07 -3.14
C CYS A 148 23.35 1.00 -2.08
N LYS A 149 22.49 0.98 -1.03
CA LYS A 149 22.46 -0.08 -0.02
C LYS A 149 21.09 -0.75 -0.04
N ILE A 150 21.05 -2.07 -0.15
CA ILE A 150 19.80 -2.84 -0.21
C ILE A 150 19.88 -3.98 0.80
N GLY A 151 18.97 -3.96 1.78
CA GLY A 151 18.87 -4.95 2.84
C GLY A 151 18.38 -6.32 2.37
N SER A 152 18.68 -7.32 3.19
CA SER A 152 18.38 -8.73 2.91
C SER A 152 16.90 -9.02 2.69
N GLY A 153 16.60 -9.99 1.85
CA GLY A 153 15.24 -10.42 1.55
C GLY A 153 14.39 -9.43 0.73
N THR A 154 14.99 -8.34 0.25
CA THR A 154 14.31 -7.33 -0.56
C THR A 154 14.09 -7.81 -1.99
N ILE A 155 12.93 -7.45 -2.56
CA ILE A 155 12.52 -7.84 -3.91
C ILE A 155 12.33 -6.58 -4.76
N LEU A 156 13.08 -6.52 -5.87
CA LEU A 156 12.97 -5.48 -6.87
C LEU A 156 12.34 -6.07 -8.14
N TYR A 157 11.09 -5.72 -8.42
CA TYR A 157 10.39 -6.21 -9.60
C TYR A 157 10.84 -5.54 -10.89
N ALA A 158 10.52 -6.18 -12.01
CA ALA A 158 11.01 -5.81 -13.33
C ALA A 158 10.84 -4.32 -13.66
N GLY A 159 11.92 -3.70 -14.15
CA GLY A 159 11.93 -2.30 -14.54
C GLY A 159 11.89 -1.27 -13.40
N ALA A 160 11.98 -1.69 -12.14
CA ALA A 160 12.16 -0.76 -11.02
C ALA A 160 13.50 -0.01 -11.17
N LYS A 161 13.52 1.27 -10.82
CA LYS A 161 14.68 2.16 -10.94
C LYS A 161 15.03 2.73 -9.58
N ILE A 162 16.20 2.37 -9.08
CA ILE A 162 16.75 2.83 -7.81
C ILE A 162 17.92 3.77 -8.14
N TYR A 163 17.75 5.04 -7.85
CA TYR A 163 18.79 6.04 -8.11
C TYR A 163 19.92 5.98 -7.10
N ALA A 164 21.02 6.64 -7.42
CA ALA A 164 22.24 6.61 -6.64
C ALA A 164 22.01 6.99 -5.16
N GLU A 165 22.84 6.44 -4.27
CA GLU A 165 22.84 6.70 -2.82
C GLU A 165 21.55 6.33 -2.08
N THR A 166 20.59 5.69 -2.76
CA THR A 166 19.36 5.21 -2.12
C THR A 166 19.67 4.08 -1.13
N VAL A 167 19.06 4.16 0.03
CA VAL A 167 19.17 3.13 1.08
C VAL A 167 17.80 2.43 1.22
N ILE A 168 17.78 1.12 1.03
CA ILE A 168 16.60 0.27 1.19
C ILE A 168 16.87 -0.73 2.30
N GLY A 169 16.00 -0.80 3.28
CA GLY A 169 16.07 -1.75 4.39
C GLY A 169 15.78 -3.19 3.98
N GLU A 170 15.58 -4.03 4.96
CA GLU A 170 15.31 -5.45 4.78
C GLU A 170 13.85 -5.74 4.42
N ARG A 171 13.62 -6.85 3.70
CA ARG A 171 12.29 -7.38 3.37
C ARG A 171 11.36 -6.36 2.71
N CYS A 172 11.94 -5.42 1.97
CA CYS A 172 11.18 -4.47 1.17
C CYS A 172 10.70 -5.08 -0.13
N THR A 173 9.64 -4.53 -0.69
CA THR A 173 9.13 -4.92 -2.00
C THR A 173 8.94 -3.67 -2.86
N ILE A 174 9.68 -3.59 -3.97
CA ILE A 174 9.59 -2.50 -4.92
C ILE A 174 8.97 -3.05 -6.21
N HIS A 175 7.75 -2.65 -6.50
CA HIS A 175 7.01 -3.18 -7.66
C HIS A 175 7.48 -2.61 -9.00
N ALA A 176 7.00 -3.24 -10.07
CA ALA A 176 7.42 -2.96 -11.43
C ALA A 176 7.28 -1.48 -11.82
N GLY A 177 8.31 -0.94 -12.45
CA GLY A 177 8.32 0.42 -12.94
C GLY A 177 8.40 1.53 -11.88
N ALA A 178 8.43 1.18 -10.57
CA ALA A 178 8.60 2.18 -9.52
C ALA A 178 9.95 2.89 -9.67
N VAL A 179 9.98 4.19 -9.35
CA VAL A 179 11.18 5.03 -9.40
C VAL A 179 11.45 5.56 -7.99
N VAL A 180 12.65 5.28 -7.47
CA VAL A 180 13.05 5.69 -6.12
C VAL A 180 14.34 6.50 -6.22
N GLY A 181 14.28 7.77 -5.84
CA GLY A 181 15.44 8.65 -5.79
C GLY A 181 15.62 9.58 -7.00
N SER A 182 14.59 9.73 -7.85
CA SER A 182 14.62 10.76 -8.91
C SER A 182 14.66 12.16 -8.32
N ASP A 183 15.17 13.13 -9.11
CA ASP A 183 15.20 14.53 -8.70
C ASP A 183 13.80 15.06 -8.38
N GLY A 184 13.70 15.77 -7.26
CA GLY A 184 12.47 16.44 -6.87
C GLY A 184 12.15 17.65 -7.75
N PHE A 185 10.90 18.11 -7.71
CA PHE A 185 10.42 19.30 -8.42
C PHE A 185 10.95 20.57 -7.74
N GLY A 186 12.22 20.86 -8.01
CA GLY A 186 12.93 22.00 -7.44
C GLY A 186 13.31 23.03 -8.52
N PHE A 187 12.60 24.18 -8.56
CA PHE A 187 12.87 25.25 -9.51
C PHE A 187 12.79 26.62 -8.84
N ALA A 188 13.83 27.45 -9.07
CA ALA A 188 13.88 28.82 -8.58
C ALA A 188 13.38 29.78 -9.67
N PRO A 189 12.31 30.56 -9.43
CA PRO A 189 11.86 31.56 -10.39
C PRO A 189 12.91 32.65 -10.58
N GLN A 190 13.08 33.10 -11.81
CA GLN A 190 13.99 34.16 -12.19
C GLN A 190 13.22 35.46 -12.50
N PRO A 191 13.88 36.64 -12.45
CA PRO A 191 13.23 37.91 -12.73
C PRO A 191 12.60 38.04 -14.13
N ASP A 192 13.09 37.27 -15.08
CA ASP A 192 12.60 37.23 -16.47
C ASP A 192 11.40 36.26 -16.65
N GLY A 193 10.93 35.65 -15.58
CA GLY A 193 9.83 34.66 -15.58
C GLY A 193 10.28 33.24 -15.92
N SER A 194 11.55 33.00 -16.19
CA SER A 194 12.09 31.65 -16.38
C SER A 194 12.31 30.92 -15.05
N TYR A 195 12.64 29.63 -15.12
CA TYR A 195 12.94 28.82 -13.96
C TYR A 195 14.34 28.23 -14.07
N ARG A 196 15.10 28.31 -12.98
CA ARG A 196 16.39 27.66 -12.83
C ARG A 196 16.25 26.42 -12.01
N THR A 197 16.75 25.28 -12.52
CA THR A 197 16.75 24.01 -11.79
C THR A 197 17.60 24.10 -10.53
N ILE A 198 17.05 23.66 -9.42
CA ILE A 198 17.76 23.49 -8.14
C ILE A 198 18.26 22.05 -8.09
N PRO A 199 19.60 21.80 -8.08
CA PRO A 199 20.14 20.47 -7.96
C PRO A 199 19.64 19.76 -6.70
N GLN A 200 19.30 18.47 -6.83
CA GLN A 200 18.87 17.63 -5.74
C GLN A 200 20.05 16.73 -5.35
N ILE A 201 20.64 16.96 -4.17
CA ILE A 201 21.87 16.31 -3.72
C ILE A 201 21.66 15.35 -2.54
N GLY A 202 20.44 15.17 -2.13
CA GLY A 202 20.06 14.22 -1.10
C GLY A 202 19.69 12.85 -1.67
N ASN A 203 19.16 11.98 -0.84
CA ASN A 203 18.81 10.63 -1.22
C ASN A 203 17.40 10.21 -0.73
N VAL A 204 17.07 8.95 -0.92
CA VAL A 204 15.90 8.28 -0.35
C VAL A 204 16.34 7.21 0.64
N VAL A 205 15.63 7.11 1.77
CA VAL A 205 15.79 6.05 2.75
C VAL A 205 14.46 5.33 2.94
N LEU A 206 14.39 4.07 2.56
CA LEU A 206 13.29 3.17 2.90
C LEU A 206 13.74 2.30 4.07
N GLN A 207 13.00 2.29 5.16
CA GLN A 207 13.25 1.39 6.29
C GLN A 207 12.72 -0.03 5.98
N ASP A 208 12.77 -0.93 6.96
CA ASP A 208 12.41 -2.33 6.77
C ASP A 208 10.91 -2.53 6.46
N ASN A 209 10.60 -3.62 5.77
CA ASN A 209 9.23 -4.07 5.49
C ASN A 209 8.37 -3.05 4.70
N VAL A 210 9.00 -2.12 3.98
CA VAL A 210 8.31 -1.14 3.13
C VAL A 210 7.89 -1.79 1.81
N SER A 211 6.69 -1.43 1.35
CA SER A 211 6.20 -1.84 0.02
C SER A 211 5.92 -0.60 -0.83
N ILE A 212 6.50 -0.55 -2.03
CA ILE A 212 6.31 0.52 -3.03
C ILE A 212 5.61 -0.06 -4.24
N GLY A 213 4.43 0.46 -4.54
CA GLY A 213 3.56 0.02 -5.63
C GLY A 213 4.11 0.31 -7.02
N ALA A 214 3.49 -0.29 -8.02
CA ALA A 214 3.90 -0.16 -9.42
C ALA A 214 3.80 1.29 -9.90
N ASN A 215 4.84 1.75 -10.62
CA ASN A 215 4.94 3.12 -11.15
C ASN A 215 4.76 4.23 -10.09
N ALA A 216 4.95 3.93 -8.80
CA ALA A 216 5.06 4.97 -7.80
C ALA A 216 6.41 5.69 -7.95
N THR A 217 6.44 6.98 -7.64
CA THR A 217 7.65 7.80 -7.71
C THR A 217 7.95 8.42 -6.36
N ILE A 218 9.18 8.23 -5.89
CA ILE A 218 9.68 8.81 -4.64
C ILE A 218 10.90 9.66 -4.97
N ASP A 219 10.77 10.96 -4.84
CA ASP A 219 11.85 11.90 -5.14
C ASP A 219 12.90 11.91 -4.03
N CYS A 220 14.16 12.09 -4.40
CA CYS A 220 15.21 12.33 -3.43
C CYS A 220 15.03 13.70 -2.75
N ALA A 221 15.63 13.87 -1.60
CA ALA A 221 15.62 15.15 -0.93
C ALA A 221 16.54 16.18 -1.65
N THR A 222 16.20 17.45 -1.54
CA THR A 222 17.12 18.50 -1.98
C THR A 222 18.44 18.42 -1.20
N MET A 223 18.36 18.20 0.10
CA MET A 223 19.46 17.90 1.01
C MET A 223 18.95 16.96 2.12
N GLY A 224 19.77 16.03 2.58
CA GLY A 224 19.36 15.00 3.53
C GLY A 224 18.59 13.88 2.84
N SER A 225 17.49 13.42 3.40
CA SER A 225 16.77 12.25 2.91
C SER A 225 15.25 12.47 2.84
N THR A 226 14.62 11.93 1.82
CA THR A 226 13.20 11.57 1.82
C THR A 226 13.07 10.22 2.50
N ILE A 227 12.22 10.10 3.53
CA ILE A 227 12.22 8.95 4.43
C ILE A 227 10.86 8.25 4.41
N ILE A 228 10.86 6.95 4.12
CA ILE A 228 9.71 6.07 4.28
C ILE A 228 10.01 5.09 5.41
N ARG A 229 9.27 5.21 6.49
CA ARG A 229 9.53 4.46 7.72
C ARG A 229 8.99 3.04 7.65
N GLU A 230 9.45 2.22 8.60
CA GLU A 230 9.18 0.80 8.68
C GLU A 230 7.70 0.44 8.49
N GLY A 231 7.45 -0.59 7.71
CA GLY A 231 6.13 -1.17 7.51
C GLY A 231 5.17 -0.32 6.66
N ALA A 232 5.57 0.86 6.18
CA ALA A 232 4.72 1.69 5.34
C ALA A 232 4.36 0.98 4.03
N LYS A 233 3.14 1.20 3.54
CA LYS A 233 2.62 0.64 2.29
C LYS A 233 2.19 1.76 1.35
N ILE A 234 2.92 1.90 0.28
CA ILE A 234 2.70 2.89 -0.77
C ILE A 234 2.15 2.15 -1.99
N ASP A 235 0.96 2.51 -2.40
CA ASP A 235 0.25 1.86 -3.52
C ASP A 235 0.73 2.40 -4.87
N ASN A 236 0.14 1.89 -5.94
CA ASN A 236 0.49 2.19 -7.32
C ASN A 236 0.27 3.68 -7.66
N LEU A 237 1.13 4.23 -8.51
CA LEU A 237 0.99 5.60 -9.04
C LEU A 237 1.00 6.70 -7.96
N VAL A 238 1.52 6.44 -6.77
CA VAL A 238 1.69 7.45 -5.73
C VAL A 238 2.91 8.31 -6.04
N GLN A 239 2.80 9.63 -5.86
CA GLN A 239 3.91 10.57 -5.90
C GLN A 239 4.28 11.02 -4.49
N ILE A 240 5.52 10.79 -4.08
CA ILE A 240 6.11 11.31 -2.85
C ILE A 240 7.23 12.27 -3.24
N ALA A 241 7.04 13.55 -2.95
CA ALA A 241 8.00 14.60 -3.30
C ALA A 241 9.21 14.65 -2.33
N HIS A 242 10.17 15.51 -2.68
CA HIS A 242 11.42 15.68 -1.94
C HIS A 242 11.22 16.02 -0.46
N ASN A 243 12.10 15.52 0.41
CA ASN A 243 12.12 15.80 1.85
C ASN A 243 10.83 15.40 2.61
N VAL A 244 10.00 14.54 2.03
CA VAL A 244 8.83 13.97 2.71
C VAL A 244 9.26 12.91 3.72
N GLU A 245 8.59 12.86 4.85
CA GLU A 245 8.68 11.76 5.81
C GLU A 245 7.32 11.04 5.91
N ILE A 246 7.30 9.73 5.65
CA ILE A 246 6.12 8.87 5.87
C ILE A 246 6.36 8.03 7.12
N GLY A 247 5.46 8.10 8.07
CA GLY A 247 5.52 7.39 9.35
C GLY A 247 5.35 5.88 9.24
N ARG A 248 5.65 5.19 10.34
CA ARG A 248 5.57 3.72 10.44
C ARG A 248 4.16 3.23 10.17
N HIS A 249 4.06 2.10 9.45
CA HIS A 249 2.79 1.41 9.17
C HIS A 249 1.72 2.32 8.55
N THR A 250 2.12 3.44 7.95
CA THR A 250 1.22 4.33 7.23
C THR A 250 0.91 3.77 5.85
N VAL A 251 -0.36 3.83 5.47
CA VAL A 251 -0.86 3.34 4.19
C VAL A 251 -1.24 4.52 3.31
N VAL A 252 -0.69 4.55 2.09
CA VAL A 252 -1.00 5.56 1.07
C VAL A 252 -1.56 4.85 -0.15
N ALA A 253 -2.86 5.01 -0.39
CA ALA A 253 -3.53 4.37 -1.50
C ALA A 253 -3.25 5.09 -2.83
N SER A 254 -3.59 4.42 -3.92
CA SER A 254 -3.20 4.75 -5.29
C SER A 254 -3.52 6.19 -5.72
N GLN A 255 -2.66 6.72 -6.59
CA GLN A 255 -2.79 8.06 -7.19
C GLN A 255 -2.77 9.22 -6.19
N SER A 256 -2.34 9.00 -4.95
CA SER A 256 -2.15 10.08 -3.99
C SER A 256 -0.87 10.85 -4.26
N GLY A 257 -0.89 12.16 -3.99
CA GLY A 257 0.25 13.06 -4.15
C GLY A 257 0.61 13.74 -2.83
N ILE A 258 1.87 13.61 -2.41
CA ILE A 258 2.38 14.21 -1.18
C ILE A 258 3.45 15.22 -1.56
N SER A 259 3.15 16.51 -1.39
CA SER A 259 4.06 17.59 -1.76
C SER A 259 5.25 17.71 -0.80
N GLY A 260 6.31 18.37 -1.27
CA GLY A 260 7.61 18.44 -0.60
C GLY A 260 7.59 18.90 0.85
N SER A 261 8.54 18.39 1.63
CA SER A 261 8.75 18.71 3.06
C SER A 261 7.56 18.41 3.98
N THR A 262 6.63 17.57 3.55
CA THR A 262 5.48 17.13 4.36
C THR A 262 5.87 15.98 5.27
N LYS A 263 5.38 15.99 6.50
CA LYS A 263 5.57 14.92 7.48
C LYS A 263 4.24 14.24 7.78
N VAL A 264 4.13 12.98 7.45
CA VAL A 264 2.97 12.13 7.77
C VAL A 264 3.33 11.25 8.96
N GLY A 265 2.51 11.30 10.00
CA GLY A 265 2.71 10.52 11.22
C GLY A 265 2.58 9.01 11.02
N ASP A 266 2.72 8.28 12.13
CA ASP A 266 2.60 6.83 12.16
C ASP A 266 1.13 6.38 12.06
N PHE A 267 0.89 5.20 11.48
CA PHE A 267 -0.43 4.55 11.38
C PHE A 267 -1.50 5.40 10.67
N CYS A 268 -1.10 6.33 9.80
CA CYS A 268 -2.02 7.12 9.01
C CYS A 268 -2.59 6.30 7.83
N VAL A 269 -3.79 6.71 7.39
CA VAL A 269 -4.42 6.13 6.20
C VAL A 269 -4.78 7.26 5.23
N LEU A 270 -4.08 7.33 4.12
CA LEU A 270 -4.39 8.21 3.01
C LEU A 270 -5.08 7.39 1.93
N ALA A 271 -6.37 7.62 1.74
CA ALA A 271 -7.16 6.91 0.74
C ALA A 271 -6.80 7.38 -0.69
N GLY A 272 -7.38 6.74 -1.71
CA GLY A 272 -7.03 7.00 -3.10
C GLY A 272 -7.21 8.46 -3.52
N GLN A 273 -6.28 8.97 -4.34
CA GLN A 273 -6.32 10.33 -4.91
C GLN A 273 -6.31 11.46 -3.87
N VAL A 274 -5.70 11.23 -2.71
CA VAL A 274 -5.49 12.28 -1.70
C VAL A 274 -4.35 13.20 -2.16
N GLY A 275 -4.55 14.51 -1.98
CA GLY A 275 -3.53 15.52 -2.18
C GLY A 275 -3.11 16.18 -0.88
N LEU A 276 -1.81 16.19 -0.54
CA LEU A 276 -1.26 16.95 0.59
C LEU A 276 -0.46 18.12 0.07
N ALA A 277 -0.77 19.33 0.54
CA ALA A 277 0.04 20.51 0.25
C ALA A 277 1.42 20.40 0.93
N GLY A 278 2.39 21.19 0.46
CA GLY A 278 3.75 21.17 0.98
C GLY A 278 3.89 21.71 2.40
N HIS A 279 4.96 21.29 3.08
CA HIS A 279 5.35 21.76 4.41
C HIS A 279 4.31 21.52 5.52
N LEU A 280 3.49 20.49 5.39
CA LEU A 280 2.49 20.10 6.37
C LEU A 280 3.02 19.04 7.34
N THR A 281 2.35 18.95 8.49
CA THR A 281 2.51 17.83 9.42
C THR A 281 1.13 17.23 9.70
N LEU A 282 0.98 15.92 9.51
CA LEU A 282 -0.17 15.13 9.91
C LEU A 282 0.20 14.33 11.17
N ALA A 283 -0.58 14.49 12.22
CA ALA A 283 -0.44 13.71 13.46
C ALA A 283 -0.70 12.21 13.19
N ASN A 284 -0.26 11.36 14.10
CA ASN A 284 -0.44 9.92 14.02
C ASN A 284 -1.91 9.52 13.88
N ARG A 285 -2.19 8.38 13.24
CA ARG A 285 -3.53 7.81 13.07
C ARG A 285 -4.52 8.71 12.35
N THR A 286 -4.04 9.72 11.61
CA THR A 286 -4.89 10.55 10.75
C THR A 286 -5.39 9.73 9.57
N THR A 287 -6.71 9.75 9.34
CA THR A 287 -7.34 9.13 8.16
C THR A 287 -7.85 10.22 7.23
N VAL A 288 -7.42 10.20 5.98
CA VAL A 288 -7.90 11.11 4.93
C VAL A 288 -8.68 10.28 3.90
N THR A 289 -9.96 10.59 3.71
CA THR A 289 -10.81 9.86 2.77
C THR A 289 -10.47 10.19 1.32
N ALA A 290 -10.92 9.34 0.39
CA ALA A 290 -10.58 9.45 -1.02
C ALA A 290 -10.93 10.84 -1.62
N GLN A 291 -10.10 11.28 -2.58
CA GLN A 291 -10.27 12.54 -3.32
C GLN A 291 -10.28 13.78 -2.43
N SER A 292 -9.63 13.73 -1.28
CA SER A 292 -9.56 14.86 -0.36
C SER A 292 -8.25 15.63 -0.49
N GLY A 293 -8.33 16.96 -0.34
CA GLY A 293 -7.18 17.85 -0.34
C GLY A 293 -6.90 18.40 1.08
N VAL A 294 -5.67 18.21 1.58
CA VAL A 294 -5.25 18.73 2.88
C VAL A 294 -4.36 19.95 2.67
N GLY A 295 -4.85 21.13 3.05
CA GLY A 295 -4.15 22.39 2.87
C GLY A 295 -3.52 22.97 4.16
N LYS A 296 -3.62 22.28 5.30
CA LYS A 296 -3.06 22.73 6.60
C LYS A 296 -2.66 21.56 7.48
N SER A 297 -1.70 21.81 8.37
CA SER A 297 -1.24 20.79 9.32
C SER A 297 -2.34 20.35 10.28
N ILE A 298 -2.33 19.07 10.62
CA ILE A 298 -3.26 18.41 11.54
C ILE A 298 -2.46 18.01 12.77
N LYS A 299 -2.79 18.61 13.92
CA LYS A 299 -2.06 18.42 15.20
C LYS A 299 -2.70 17.36 16.10
N GLU A 300 -3.98 17.11 15.93
CA GLU A 300 -4.75 16.15 16.70
C GLU A 300 -4.63 14.75 16.10
N GLU A 301 -4.35 13.76 16.94
CA GLU A 301 -4.25 12.36 16.51
C GLU A 301 -5.63 11.73 16.29
N GLY A 302 -5.71 10.74 15.40
CA GLY A 302 -6.89 9.92 15.17
C GLY A 302 -8.03 10.62 14.45
N VAL A 303 -7.79 11.79 13.85
CA VAL A 303 -8.84 12.52 13.12
C VAL A 303 -9.16 11.90 11.77
N PHE A 304 -10.43 12.04 11.37
CA PHE A 304 -10.92 11.66 10.04
C PHE A 304 -11.24 12.92 9.25
N LEU A 305 -10.65 13.05 8.05
CA LEU A 305 -10.79 14.20 7.17
C LEU A 305 -11.45 13.82 5.86
N GLN A 306 -12.30 14.70 5.35
CA GLN A 306 -12.95 14.56 4.05
C GLN A 306 -13.08 15.90 3.36
N GLY A 307 -12.98 15.92 2.06
CA GLY A 307 -13.31 17.07 1.22
C GLY A 307 -12.08 17.74 0.60
N ALA A 308 -12.37 18.71 -0.26
CA ALA A 308 -11.35 19.51 -0.94
C ALA A 308 -11.73 21.01 -0.80
N PRO A 309 -11.13 21.73 0.15
CA PRO A 309 -10.14 21.26 1.14
C PRO A 309 -10.74 20.28 2.17
N ALA A 310 -9.94 19.35 2.68
CA ALA A 310 -10.39 18.41 3.70
C ALA A 310 -10.62 19.11 5.05
N PHE A 311 -11.74 18.81 5.66
CA PHE A 311 -12.07 19.21 7.02
C PHE A 311 -12.71 18.05 7.77
N ASN A 312 -13.04 18.22 9.05
CA ASN A 312 -13.54 17.14 9.88
C ASN A 312 -14.66 16.36 9.19
N LEU A 313 -14.60 15.02 9.20
CA LEU A 313 -15.53 14.14 8.48
C LEU A 313 -17.00 14.45 8.83
N ARG A 314 -17.30 14.63 10.13
CA ARG A 314 -18.67 14.89 10.61
C ARG A 314 -19.24 16.19 10.04
N ASP A 315 -18.41 17.22 9.99
CA ASP A 315 -18.80 18.52 9.44
C ASP A 315 -18.89 18.47 7.91
N SER A 316 -18.00 17.74 7.25
CA SER A 316 -18.07 17.48 5.81
C SER A 316 -19.39 16.79 5.43
N LEU A 317 -19.78 15.73 6.14
CA LEU A 317 -21.04 15.01 5.88
C LEU A 317 -22.27 15.91 6.10
N ARG A 318 -22.25 16.76 7.15
CA ARG A 318 -23.29 17.74 7.39
C ARG A 318 -23.37 18.79 6.26
N ALA A 319 -22.23 19.32 5.86
CA ALA A 319 -22.16 20.28 4.76
C ALA A 319 -22.68 19.69 3.44
N GLN A 320 -22.30 18.45 3.11
CA GLN A 320 -22.78 17.75 1.91
C GLN A 320 -24.30 17.50 1.93
N ALA A 321 -24.87 17.21 3.10
CA ALA A 321 -26.32 17.07 3.24
C ALA A 321 -27.05 18.38 2.95
N VAL A 322 -26.53 19.51 3.45
CA VAL A 322 -27.09 20.85 3.21
C VAL A 322 -26.87 21.29 1.76
N PHE A 323 -25.71 20.98 1.18
CA PHE A 323 -25.34 21.41 -0.18
C PHE A 323 -26.40 21.04 -1.22
N ARG A 324 -27.01 19.88 -1.11
CA ARG A 324 -28.10 19.43 -2.02
C ARG A 324 -29.35 20.29 -1.93
N HIS A 325 -29.55 20.99 -0.82
CA HIS A 325 -30.70 21.85 -0.55
C HIS A 325 -30.43 23.36 -0.69
N LEU A 326 -29.16 23.72 -1.07
CA LEU A 326 -28.80 25.14 -1.22
C LEU A 326 -29.74 25.94 -2.14
N PRO A 327 -30.19 25.46 -3.31
CA PRO A 327 -31.11 26.21 -4.16
C PRO A 327 -32.45 26.49 -3.49
N GLU A 328 -32.94 25.55 -2.66
CA GLU A 328 -34.16 25.74 -1.90
C GLU A 328 -33.96 26.71 -0.74
N LEU A 329 -32.83 26.61 -0.03
CA LEU A 329 -32.49 27.53 1.05
C LEU A 329 -32.35 28.97 0.55
N GLU A 330 -31.66 29.17 -0.59
CA GLU A 330 -31.51 30.47 -1.24
C GLU A 330 -32.90 31.09 -1.54
N ARG A 331 -33.81 30.35 -2.16
CA ARG A 331 -35.18 30.81 -2.43
C ARG A 331 -35.91 31.21 -1.15
N ARG A 332 -35.83 30.38 -0.08
CA ARG A 332 -36.43 30.66 1.21
C ARG A 332 -35.86 31.93 1.86
N ILE A 333 -34.55 32.13 1.77
CA ILE A 333 -33.90 33.35 2.28
C ILE A 333 -34.40 34.57 1.51
N THR A 334 -34.39 34.52 0.19
CA THR A 334 -34.92 35.63 -0.66
C THR A 334 -36.39 35.97 -0.33
N ASP A 335 -37.23 34.97 -0.11
CA ASP A 335 -38.62 35.17 0.27
C ASP A 335 -38.76 35.80 1.67
N LEU A 336 -37.91 35.43 2.62
CA LEU A 336 -37.86 36.03 3.95
C LEU A 336 -37.39 37.49 3.89
N GLU A 337 -36.36 37.80 3.15
CA GLU A 337 -35.83 39.15 2.94
C GLU A 337 -36.89 40.07 2.35
N ARG A 338 -37.64 39.61 1.34
CA ARG A 338 -38.80 40.36 0.76
C ARG A 338 -39.90 40.63 1.77
N ARG A 339 -40.13 39.76 2.73
CA ARG A 339 -41.14 39.93 3.78
C ARG A 339 -40.71 40.87 4.90
N THR A 340 -39.40 40.89 5.20
CA THR A 340 -38.82 41.71 6.28
C THR A 340 -38.45 43.11 5.84
N ASN A 341 -38.12 43.34 4.56
CA ASN A 341 -37.78 44.64 3.98
C ASN A 341 -38.70 44.99 2.78
N PRO A 342 -39.97 45.37 3.03
CA PRO A 342 -40.92 45.66 1.93
C PRO A 342 -40.63 46.96 1.17
N THR A 343 -39.56 47.71 1.52
CA THR A 343 -39.29 49.07 0.97
C THR A 343 -38.23 49.12 -0.14
N GLU A 344 -37.56 48.04 -0.45
CA GLU A 344 -36.67 47.98 -1.63
C GLU A 344 -37.41 47.32 -2.79
N LYS A 345 -38.11 48.11 -3.59
CA LYS A 345 -38.54 47.74 -4.95
C LYS A 345 -37.29 47.85 -5.88
N PRO A 346 -37.17 46.94 -6.86
CA PRO A 346 -36.07 46.93 -7.82
C PRO A 346 -36.01 48.20 -8.66
#